data_bd8ad82f6578392fd28502defb4e06fa
#
_entry.id   bd8ad82f6578392fd28502defb4e06fa
#
_cell.length_a   1.000
_cell.length_b   1.000
_cell.length_c   1.000
_cell.angle_alpha   90.00
_cell.angle_beta   90.00
_cell.angle_gamma   90.00
#
_symmetry.space_group_name_H-M   'P 1'
#
loop_
_entity.id
_entity.type
_entity.pdbx_description
1 polymer ?
#
loop_
_entity_poly.entity_id
_entity_poly.type
_entity_poly.pdbx_seq_one_letter_code
_entity_poly.pdbx_strand_id
1 'polypeptide(L)'
;MAQSTHNPDYQLLLTVLKAARKRAGVSQVDLAKRLGNTQTFVSKCERGERRIDAVELVEFAEALGVPPLGLLGEYLEQRATRLQPKSRKSSAKAR
;
A
#
# COMPACT_ATOMS: atom_id res chain seq x y z
N MET A 1 -17.41 10.57 -2.44
CA MET A 1 -16.87 10.36 -2.17
C MET A 1 -16.65 9.61 -1.07
N ALA A 2 -17.33 9.49 -0.28
CA ALA A 2 -17.11 8.74 0.84
C ALA A 2 -16.75 7.37 0.50
N GLN A 3 -17.17 6.94 -0.58
CA GLN A 3 -16.87 5.64 -0.90
C GLN A 3 -15.54 5.45 -1.35
N SER A 4 -14.69 6.39 -1.23
CA SER A 4 -13.35 6.28 -1.77
C SER A 4 -12.57 5.14 -1.15
N THR A 5 -12.90 4.69 0.08
CA THR A 5 -12.19 3.58 0.66
C THR A 5 -12.55 2.26 -0.01
N HIS A 6 -13.60 2.24 -0.82
CA HIS A 6 -13.96 1.04 -1.57
C HIS A 6 -13.48 1.10 -3.01
N ASN A 7 -12.75 2.14 -3.37
CA ASN A 7 -12.19 2.26 -4.70
C ASN A 7 -11.20 1.12 -4.95
N PRO A 8 -11.32 0.40 -6.07
CA PRO A 8 -10.42 -0.72 -6.32
C PRO A 8 -8.95 -0.33 -6.34
N ASP A 9 -8.63 0.88 -6.81
CA ASP A 9 -7.24 1.32 -6.81
C ASP A 9 -6.75 1.55 -5.39
N TYR A 10 -7.61 2.08 -4.52
CA TYR A 10 -7.22 2.27 -3.13
C TYR A 10 -7.04 0.92 -2.44
N GLN A 11 -7.91 -0.05 -2.72
CA GLN A 11 -7.75 -1.37 -2.16
C GLN A 11 -6.46 -2.02 -2.62
N LEU A 12 -6.07 -1.78 -3.87
CA LEU A 12 -4.80 -2.28 -4.37
C LEU A 12 -3.63 -1.67 -3.60
N LEU A 13 -3.70 -0.36 -3.34
CA LEU A 13 -2.65 0.28 -2.56
C LEU A 13 -2.53 -0.36 -1.18
N LEU A 14 -3.65 -0.65 -0.54
CA LEU A 14 -3.62 -1.29 0.78
C LEU A 14 -3.01 -2.69 0.69
N THR A 15 -3.31 -3.42 -0.37
CA THR A 15 -2.72 -4.73 -0.58
C THR A 15 -1.20 -4.64 -0.70
N VAL A 16 -0.72 -3.66 -1.47
CA VAL A 16 0.72 -3.46 -1.64
C VAL A 16 1.36 -3.10 -0.30
N LEU A 17 0.73 -2.22 0.45
CA LEU A 17 1.26 -1.79 1.73
C LEU A 17 1.32 -2.95 2.73
N LYS A 18 0.24 -3.73 2.80
CA LYS A 18 0.19 -4.85 3.71
C LYS A 18 1.23 -5.91 3.32
N ALA A 19 1.41 -6.15 2.03
CA ALA A 19 2.42 -7.10 1.57
C ALA A 19 3.82 -6.61 1.94
N ALA A 20 4.07 -5.32 1.83
CA ALA A 20 5.37 -4.77 2.21
C ALA A 20 5.62 -4.96 3.70
N ARG A 21 4.59 -4.77 4.52
CA ARG A 21 4.73 -4.99 5.96
C ARG A 21 5.09 -6.45 6.23
N LYS A 22 4.40 -7.37 5.59
CA LYS A 22 4.65 -8.79 5.82
C LYS A 22 6.02 -9.20 5.33
N ARG A 23 6.44 -8.68 4.17
CA ARG A 23 7.77 -8.98 3.66
C ARG A 23 8.86 -8.49 4.60
N ALA A 24 8.61 -7.37 5.26
CA ALA A 24 9.57 -6.82 6.20
C ALA A 24 9.56 -7.58 7.53
N GLY A 25 8.64 -8.51 7.72
CA GLY A 25 8.56 -9.27 8.96
C GLY A 25 8.03 -8.44 10.12
N VAL A 26 7.23 -7.43 9.84
CA VAL A 26 6.75 -6.51 10.87
C VAL A 26 5.28 -6.80 11.15
N SER A 27 4.93 -7.01 12.41
CA SER A 27 3.54 -7.23 12.78
C SER A 27 2.79 -5.91 12.84
N GLN A 28 1.47 -5.97 12.90
CA GLN A 28 0.69 -4.74 13.08
C GLN A 28 1.04 -4.06 14.39
N VAL A 29 1.29 -4.83 15.44
CA VAL A 29 1.67 -4.26 16.73
C VAL A 29 3.00 -3.53 16.63
N ASP A 30 3.98 -4.15 15.98
CA ASP A 30 5.28 -3.52 15.81
C ASP A 30 5.19 -2.26 14.96
N LEU A 31 4.42 -2.33 13.90
CA LEU A 31 4.26 -1.15 13.04
C LEU A 31 3.62 -0.02 13.82
N ALA A 32 2.60 -0.34 14.61
CA ALA A 32 1.95 0.67 15.43
C ALA A 32 2.94 1.34 16.38
N LYS A 33 3.80 0.55 17.01
CA LYS A 33 4.80 1.12 17.89
C LYS A 33 5.73 2.06 17.15
N ARG A 34 6.17 1.66 15.98
CA ARG A 34 7.09 2.49 15.19
C ARG A 34 6.42 3.79 14.76
N LEU A 35 5.10 3.75 14.56
CA LEU A 35 4.36 4.94 14.15
C LEU A 35 3.92 5.80 15.34
N GLY A 36 4.13 5.30 16.57
CA GLY A 36 3.63 6.02 17.74
C GLY A 36 2.12 6.02 17.80
N ASN A 37 1.50 4.91 17.39
CA ASN A 37 0.06 4.83 17.30
C ASN A 37 -0.40 3.47 17.85
N THR A 38 -1.66 3.13 17.69
CA THR A 38 -2.21 1.90 18.23
C THR A 38 -2.33 0.83 17.16
N GLN A 39 -2.40 -0.42 17.60
CA GLN A 39 -2.64 -1.50 16.65
C GLN A 39 -4.01 -1.32 15.97
N THR A 40 -4.99 -0.84 16.71
CA THR A 40 -6.32 -0.59 16.14
C THR A 40 -6.21 0.36 14.95
N PHE A 41 -5.39 1.41 15.09
CA PHE A 41 -5.18 2.34 13.99
C PHE A 41 -4.62 1.61 12.75
N VAL A 42 -3.57 0.81 12.94
CA VAL A 42 -2.96 0.09 11.81
C VAL A 42 -3.96 -0.88 11.21
N SER A 43 -4.68 -1.60 12.05
CA SER A 43 -5.65 -2.57 11.58
C SER A 43 -6.75 -1.91 10.75
N LYS A 44 -7.27 -0.78 11.23
CA LYS A 44 -8.31 -0.06 10.48
C LYS A 44 -7.78 0.46 9.16
N CYS A 45 -6.54 0.95 9.15
CA CYS A 45 -5.94 1.41 7.90
C CYS A 45 -5.83 0.26 6.90
N GLU A 46 -5.36 -0.90 7.36
CA GLU A 46 -5.15 -2.02 6.44
C GLU A 46 -6.48 -2.60 5.93
N ARG A 47 -7.54 -2.48 6.73
CA ARG A 47 -8.84 -2.95 6.28
C ARG A 47 -9.58 -1.93 5.42
N GLY A 48 -9.05 -0.75 5.29
CA GLY A 48 -9.70 0.30 4.50
C GLY A 48 -10.78 1.04 5.27
N GLU A 49 -10.84 0.84 6.60
CA GLU A 49 -11.84 1.54 7.40
C GLU A 49 -11.40 2.96 7.74
N ARG A 50 -10.11 3.22 7.71
CA ARG A 50 -9.59 4.55 7.93
C ARG A 50 -8.66 4.88 6.79
N ARG A 51 -8.93 5.98 6.11
CA ARG A 51 -8.16 6.36 4.94
C ARG A 51 -6.77 6.85 5.33
N ILE A 52 -5.78 6.50 4.54
CA ILE A 52 -4.39 6.92 4.76
C ILE A 52 -4.11 8.06 3.81
N ASP A 53 -3.61 9.17 4.34
CA ASP A 53 -3.22 10.28 3.46
C ASP A 53 -1.77 10.09 3.00
N ALA A 54 -1.32 10.97 2.11
CA ALA A 54 0.01 10.82 1.52
C ALA A 54 1.13 10.94 2.55
N VAL A 55 0.97 11.83 3.52
CA VAL A 55 1.98 11.98 4.56
C VAL A 55 2.06 10.70 5.38
N GLU A 56 0.92 10.15 5.74
CA GLU A 56 0.88 8.91 6.50
C GLU A 56 1.46 7.76 5.70
N LEU A 57 1.22 7.74 4.40
CA LEU A 57 1.79 6.68 3.56
C LEU A 57 3.31 6.69 3.63
N VAL A 58 3.90 7.88 3.55
CA VAL A 58 5.35 8.01 3.67
C VAL A 58 5.81 7.51 5.04
N GLU A 59 5.08 7.87 6.10
CA GLU A 59 5.44 7.43 7.44
C GLU A 59 5.36 5.93 7.58
N PHE A 60 4.34 5.30 6.98
CA PHE A 60 4.25 3.85 6.99
C PHE A 60 5.46 3.22 6.30
N ALA A 61 5.82 3.74 5.12
CA ALA A 61 6.94 3.18 4.38
C ALA A 61 8.23 3.31 5.17
N GLU A 62 8.45 4.48 5.78
CA GLU A 62 9.65 4.69 6.57
C GLU A 62 9.68 3.78 7.79
N ALA A 63 8.55 3.60 8.45
CA ALA A 63 8.49 2.71 9.59
C ALA A 63 8.77 1.27 9.21
N LEU A 64 8.44 0.88 7.98
CA LEU A 64 8.71 -0.46 7.49
C LEU A 64 10.13 -0.60 6.95
N GLY A 65 10.85 0.49 6.83
CA GLY A 65 12.20 0.45 6.28
C GLY A 65 12.22 0.29 4.78
N VAL A 66 11.14 0.67 4.10
CA VAL A 66 11.10 0.59 2.63
C VAL A 66 11.05 1.98 2.05
N PRO A 67 11.65 2.20 0.89
CA PRO A 67 11.63 3.54 0.30
C PRO A 67 10.20 3.89 -0.11
N PRO A 68 9.72 5.07 0.28
CA PRO A 68 8.35 5.45 -0.10
C PRO A 68 8.11 5.45 -1.60
N LEU A 69 9.10 5.91 -2.39
CA LEU A 69 8.94 5.88 -3.83
C LEU A 69 8.90 4.46 -4.37
N GLY A 70 9.62 3.55 -3.73
CA GLY A 70 9.59 2.15 -4.13
C GLY A 70 8.23 1.53 -3.87
N LEU A 71 7.63 1.86 -2.72
CA LEU A 71 6.32 1.36 -2.39
C LEU A 71 5.28 1.87 -3.38
N LEU A 72 5.32 3.16 -3.66
CA LEU A 72 4.39 3.75 -4.61
C LEU A 72 4.62 3.22 -6.00
N GLY A 73 5.88 2.99 -6.37
CA GLY A 73 6.21 2.41 -7.67
C GLY A 73 5.61 1.03 -7.84
N GLU A 74 5.65 0.23 -6.79
CA GLU A 74 5.07 -1.10 -6.84
C GLU A 74 3.55 -1.01 -7.05
N TYR A 75 2.91 -0.09 -6.35
CA TYR A 75 1.49 0.13 -6.54
C TYR A 75 1.19 0.52 -8.00
N LEU A 76 1.99 1.43 -8.54
CA LEU A 76 1.76 1.89 -9.89
C LEU A 76 1.95 0.77 -10.92
N GLU A 77 2.94 -0.09 -10.69
CA GLU A 77 3.15 -1.21 -11.59
C GLU A 77 1.98 -2.19 -11.55
N GLN A 78 1.50 -2.49 -10.36
CA GLN A 78 0.39 -3.42 -10.26
C GLN A 78 -0.89 -2.83 -10.79
N ARG A 79 -1.07 -1.54 -10.60
CA ARG A 79 -2.23 -0.85 -11.13
C ARG A 79 -2.22 -0.90 -12.66
N ALA A 80 -1.06 -0.67 -13.26
CA ALA A 80 -0.94 -0.70 -14.72
C ALA A 80 -1.25 -2.09 -15.25
N THR A 81 -0.77 -3.12 -14.58
CA THR A 81 -1.05 -4.48 -14.99
C THR A 81 -2.53 -4.78 -14.93
N ARG A 82 -3.21 -4.33 -13.87
CA ARG A 82 -4.63 -4.59 -13.75
C ARG A 82 -5.43 -3.86 -14.81
N LEU A 83 -5.01 -2.63 -15.15
CA LEU A 83 -5.72 -1.85 -16.13
C LEU A 83 -5.45 -2.29 -17.56
N GLN A 84 -4.37 -3.07 -17.77
CA GLN A 84 -4.03 -3.53 -19.09
C GLN A 84 -4.04 -5.01 -19.12
N PRO A 85 -5.14 -5.59 -19.11
CA PRO A 85 -5.28 -7.00 -18.96
C PRO A 85 -4.37 -7.67 -19.89
N LYS A 86 -4.51 -8.41 -20.63
CA LYS A 86 -3.65 -9.16 -21.29
C LYS A 86 -2.93 -8.55 -22.28
N SER A 87 -3.34 -7.63 -22.80
CA SER A 87 -2.61 -7.23 -23.90
C SER A 87 -1.29 -6.79 -23.59
N ARG A 88 -0.99 -6.53 -22.68
CA ARG A 88 0.11 -6.00 -22.53
C ARG A 88 1.18 -6.66 -22.36
N LYS A 89 1.10 -7.47 -22.19
CA LYS A 89 2.14 -8.01 -21.91
C LYS A 89 3.14 -7.81 -22.71
N SER A 90 2.96 -7.64 -23.60
CA SER A 90 4.02 -7.63 -24.36
C SER A 90 4.66 -6.40 -24.33
N SER A 91 4.14 -5.54 -24.42
CA SER A 91 4.81 -4.49 -24.59
C SER A 91 5.61 -4.13 -23.64
N ALA A 92 5.30 -4.32 -22.90
CA ALA A 92 6.05 -3.79 -22.09
C ALA A 92 7.30 -4.11 -22.07
N LYS A 93 7.45 -4.49 -22.50
CA LYS A 93 8.40 -4.62 -22.50
C LYS A 93 9.14 -4.05 -23.08
N ALA A 94 8.75 -3.91 -23.44
CA ALA A 94 9.45 -3.42 -24.18
C ALA A 94 10.22 -2.51 -23.78
N ARG A 95 10.08 -2.22 -23.64
CA ARG A 95 10.76 -1.55 -23.42
C ARG A 95 11.34 -1.46 -23.17
#